data_0ffa7b7b57c2d55c43083fa3034877bd
#
_entry.id   0ffa7b7b57c2d55c43083fa3034877bd
#
_cell.length_a   1.000
_cell.length_b   1.000
_cell.length_c   1.000
_cell.angle_alpha   90.00
_cell.angle_beta   90.00
_cell.angle_gamma   90.00
#
_symmetry.space_group_name_H-M   'P 1'
#
loop_
_entity.id
_entity.type
_entity.pdbx_description
1 polymer ?
#
loop_
_entity_poly.entity_id
_entity_poly.type
_entity_poly.pdbx_seq_one_letter_code
_entity_poly.pdbx_strand_id
1 'polypeptide(L)'
;SFIGYNTLEEGVKGRNKVDVKLAPSVVNLGEVVAIGYGTQTRKEITGSVANVSEENFNKGVNRDASDLLQGKVAGLQITSGSGDVTRSSQIRLRGTSTLQNDQGPMIVIDGVPGGDMSTVSPSDIESISVLKDASSAAIYGSRAAGGVILITTKRGSGAKTQINYDGYVTMDKVANKPDMLNASEWRDVNKQLGSDISQYDKYNADTDWFGALLRTGISQNHALSLSGGSSKSNYRASYTYLDRKGIARDNWMKRHSFRFQFQQRAINDRLRIGLTGAATLTDMQATFADYFIAAYNNAVSYTHLTLPTIRL
;
A
#
# COMPACT_ATOMS: atom_id res chain seq x y z
N SER A 1 -13.46 24.37 33.74
CA SER A 1 -13.67 23.93 32.36
C SER A 1 -15.14 23.82 32.05
N PHE A 2 -15.58 24.30 30.92
CA PHE A 2 -16.97 24.16 30.43
C PHE A 2 -16.93 23.23 29.20
N ILE A 3 -17.93 22.36 29.08
CA ILE A 3 -17.98 21.41 27.95
C ILE A 3 -18.09 22.21 26.64
N GLY A 4 -17.19 21.97 25.70
CA GLY A 4 -17.12 22.66 24.41
C GLY A 4 -16.20 23.88 24.37
N TYR A 5 -15.43 24.13 25.42
CA TYR A 5 -14.45 25.21 25.49
C TYR A 5 -13.08 24.71 25.96
N ASN A 6 -12.03 25.34 25.49
CA ASN A 6 -10.66 25.02 25.92
C ASN A 6 -10.48 25.34 27.42
N THR A 7 -9.80 24.47 28.14
CA THR A 7 -9.46 24.72 29.54
C THR A 7 -8.50 25.90 29.60
N LEU A 8 -8.87 26.93 30.36
CA LEU A 8 -8.06 28.11 30.64
C LEU A 8 -7.73 28.13 32.12
N GLU A 9 -6.47 28.26 32.48
CA GLU A 9 -5.99 28.48 33.83
C GLU A 9 -5.60 29.95 33.97
N GLU A 10 -6.29 30.70 34.82
CA GLU A 10 -6.03 32.12 35.07
C GLU A 10 -5.68 32.31 36.54
N GLY A 11 -4.52 32.90 36.82
CA GLY A 11 -4.07 33.17 38.17
C GLY A 11 -4.89 34.31 38.83
N VAL A 12 -5.56 34.03 39.93
CA VAL A 12 -6.42 35.00 40.62
C VAL A 12 -5.67 36.19 41.22
N LYS A 13 -4.38 36.01 41.61
CA LYS A 13 -3.48 37.07 42.12
C LYS A 13 -4.14 38.13 43.02
N GLY A 14 -5.07 37.72 43.92
CA GLY A 14 -5.75 38.62 44.85
C GLY A 14 -6.88 39.46 44.24
N ARG A 15 -7.31 39.19 43.00
CA ARG A 15 -8.43 39.87 42.36
C ARG A 15 -9.77 39.27 42.83
N ASN A 16 -10.72 40.14 43.23
CA ASN A 16 -12.06 39.70 43.66
C ASN A 16 -12.99 39.34 42.50
N LYS A 17 -12.63 39.71 41.27
CA LYS A 17 -13.38 39.41 40.06
C LYS A 17 -12.41 39.06 38.92
N VAL A 18 -12.62 37.96 38.27
CA VAL A 18 -11.84 37.50 37.10
C VAL A 18 -12.83 37.25 35.97
N ASP A 19 -12.81 38.09 34.95
CA ASP A 19 -13.63 37.91 33.75
C ASP A 19 -12.80 37.06 32.75
N VAL A 20 -13.33 35.88 32.39
CA VAL A 20 -12.66 34.92 31.52
C VAL A 20 -13.47 34.76 30.24
N LYS A 21 -12.84 34.98 29.09
CA LYS A 21 -13.38 34.61 27.79
C LYS A 21 -12.83 33.23 27.41
N LEU A 22 -13.68 32.21 27.49
CA LEU A 22 -13.35 30.88 27.04
C LEU A 22 -13.37 30.83 25.51
N ALA A 23 -12.29 30.40 24.91
CA ALA A 23 -12.26 30.07 23.48
C ALA A 23 -13.03 28.77 23.25
N PRO A 24 -13.96 28.70 22.27
CA PRO A 24 -14.62 27.46 21.96
C PRO A 24 -13.57 26.40 21.61
N SER A 25 -13.62 25.29 22.32
CA SER A 25 -12.90 24.09 21.89
C SER A 25 -13.56 23.68 20.60
N VAL A 26 -12.78 23.64 19.51
CA VAL A 26 -13.18 22.88 18.34
C VAL A 26 -13.08 21.41 18.78
N VAL A 27 -14.12 20.95 19.52
CA VAL A 27 -14.32 19.52 19.69
C VAL A 27 -14.47 19.02 18.27
N ASN A 28 -13.51 18.22 17.84
CA ASN A 28 -13.54 17.53 16.58
C ASN A 28 -14.90 16.78 16.55
N LEU A 29 -15.88 17.39 15.90
CA LEU A 29 -17.23 16.86 15.78
C LEU A 29 -17.13 15.58 14.98
N GLY A 30 -16.96 14.47 15.70
CA GLY A 30 -17.04 13.12 15.23
C GLY A 30 -16.33 12.86 13.91
N GLU A 31 -15.32 12.01 13.96
CA GLU A 31 -14.66 11.45 12.78
C GLU A 31 -15.70 11.15 11.69
N VAL A 32 -15.68 11.91 10.61
CA VAL A 32 -16.63 11.79 9.50
C VAL A 32 -16.13 10.65 8.63
N VAL A 33 -16.89 9.59 8.55
CA VAL A 33 -16.58 8.44 7.72
C VAL A 33 -17.32 8.57 6.39
N ALA A 34 -16.60 8.50 5.29
CA ALA A 34 -17.20 8.41 3.97
C ALA A 34 -17.87 7.04 3.83
N ILE A 35 -19.17 7.02 3.56
CA ILE A 35 -19.93 5.82 3.24
C ILE A 35 -20.62 6.01 1.89
N GLY A 36 -20.27 5.18 0.92
CA GLY A 36 -20.91 5.10 -0.40
C GLY A 36 -21.14 6.45 -1.05
N TYR A 37 -22.35 6.93 -0.98
CA TYR A 37 -22.76 8.19 -1.62
C TYR A 37 -22.84 9.39 -0.65
N GLY A 38 -22.27 9.30 0.57
CA GLY A 38 -22.34 10.36 1.56
C GLY A 38 -21.28 10.26 2.63
N THR A 39 -21.31 11.23 3.54
CA THR A 39 -20.49 11.22 4.76
C THR A 39 -21.41 11.10 5.95
N GLN A 40 -21.17 10.14 6.86
CA GLN A 40 -21.87 10.02 8.13
C GLN A 40 -20.88 10.18 9.29
N THR A 41 -21.37 10.65 10.42
CA THR A 41 -20.55 10.68 11.62
C THR A 41 -20.41 9.26 12.18
N ARG A 42 -19.27 8.94 12.78
CA ARG A 42 -18.99 7.62 13.36
C ARG A 42 -20.08 7.16 14.35
N LYS A 43 -20.79 8.09 14.97
CA LYS A 43 -21.90 7.81 15.91
C LYS A 43 -23.17 7.29 15.21
N GLU A 44 -23.33 7.58 13.93
CA GLU A 44 -24.52 7.20 13.14
C GLU A 44 -24.35 5.86 12.43
N ILE A 45 -23.10 5.34 12.41
CA ILE A 45 -22.80 4.07 11.74
C ILE A 45 -23.06 2.93 12.73
N THR A 46 -24.11 2.19 12.50
CA THR A 46 -24.50 0.99 13.30
C THR A 46 -23.65 -0.23 13.00
N GLY A 47 -22.87 -0.23 11.93
CA GLY A 47 -22.01 -1.33 11.50
C GLY A 47 -20.59 -1.30 12.07
N SER A 48 -19.88 -2.42 12.02
CA SER A 48 -18.46 -2.50 12.42
C SER A 48 -17.56 -1.89 11.36
N VAL A 49 -17.31 -0.59 11.47
CA VAL A 49 -16.42 0.17 10.59
C VAL A 49 -15.12 0.48 11.34
N ALA A 50 -13.99 0.16 10.74
CA ALA A 50 -12.68 0.62 11.19
C ALA A 50 -12.19 1.72 10.25
N ASN A 51 -11.90 2.89 10.81
CA ASN A 51 -11.31 4.00 10.08
C ASN A 51 -9.87 4.21 10.52
N VAL A 52 -8.97 4.37 9.56
CA VAL A 52 -7.55 4.67 9.78
C VAL A 52 -7.26 5.97 9.03
N SER A 53 -6.98 7.03 9.79
CA SER A 53 -6.59 8.34 9.27
C SER A 53 -5.08 8.41 9.06
N GLU A 54 -4.61 9.42 8.33
CA GLU A 54 -3.21 9.65 8.03
C GLU A 54 -2.31 9.62 9.28
N GLU A 55 -2.78 10.16 10.40
CA GLU A 55 -2.03 10.19 11.67
C GLU A 55 -1.75 8.78 12.22
N ASN A 56 -2.64 7.84 11.93
CA ASN A 56 -2.61 6.45 12.40
C ASN A 56 -1.99 5.49 11.39
N PHE A 57 -1.59 5.94 10.22
CA PHE A 57 -0.93 5.11 9.23
C PHE A 57 0.42 4.59 9.73
N ASN A 58 0.83 3.45 9.21
CA ASN A 58 2.17 2.96 9.44
C ASN A 58 3.19 3.96 8.87
N LYS A 59 4.09 4.42 9.74
CA LYS A 59 5.17 5.33 9.36
C LYS A 59 6.32 4.53 8.77
N GLY A 60 7.04 5.14 7.84
CA GLY A 60 8.18 4.53 7.17
C GLY A 60 7.93 4.33 5.68
N VAL A 61 8.65 3.40 5.08
CA VAL A 61 8.54 3.11 3.66
C VAL A 61 7.34 2.23 3.42
N ASN A 62 6.25 2.84 2.94
CA ASN A 62 5.06 2.12 2.51
C ASN A 62 5.15 1.90 0.99
N ARG A 63 5.25 0.65 0.59
CA ARG A 63 5.40 0.24 -0.82
C ARG A 63 4.09 0.33 -1.58
N ASP A 64 2.99 0.14 -0.84
CA ASP A 64 1.64 0.00 -1.33
C ASP A 64 0.67 0.61 -0.30
N ALA A 65 -0.50 1.03 -0.73
CA ALA A 65 -1.54 1.55 0.15
C ALA A 65 -2.01 0.52 1.20
N SER A 66 -1.86 -0.77 0.93
CA SER A 66 -2.16 -1.83 1.90
C SER A 66 -1.22 -1.83 3.11
N ASP A 67 0.05 -1.44 2.92
CA ASP A 67 1.04 -1.39 4.01
C ASP A 67 0.62 -0.40 5.11
N LEU A 68 -0.14 0.65 4.75
CA LEU A 68 -0.68 1.63 5.69
C LEU A 68 -1.63 1.00 6.72
N LEU A 69 -2.29 -0.10 6.35
CA LEU A 69 -3.30 -0.79 7.16
C LEU A 69 -2.76 -1.98 7.94
N GLN A 70 -1.53 -2.43 7.65
CA GLN A 70 -1.00 -3.65 8.24
C GLN A 70 -0.95 -3.57 9.78
N GLY A 71 -1.65 -4.49 10.45
CA GLY A 71 -1.75 -4.51 11.91
C GLY A 71 -2.65 -3.44 12.53
N LYS A 72 -3.30 -2.57 11.75
CA LYS A 72 -4.16 -1.48 12.25
C LYS A 72 -5.64 -1.86 12.37
N VAL A 73 -6.08 -2.84 11.62
CA VAL A 73 -7.50 -3.21 11.53
C VAL A 73 -7.69 -4.66 11.96
N ALA A 74 -8.42 -4.85 13.06
CA ALA A 74 -8.72 -6.20 13.54
C ALA A 74 -9.53 -7.00 12.51
N GLY A 75 -9.10 -8.24 12.23
CA GLY A 75 -9.70 -9.12 11.23
C GLY A 75 -9.30 -8.86 9.79
N LEU A 76 -8.41 -7.88 9.54
CA LEU A 76 -7.80 -7.64 8.24
C LEU A 76 -6.43 -8.31 8.20
N GLN A 77 -6.25 -9.24 7.28
CA GLN A 77 -4.98 -9.90 7.01
C GLN A 77 -4.43 -9.38 5.68
N ILE A 78 -3.19 -8.92 5.71
CA ILE A 78 -2.47 -8.44 4.53
C ILE A 78 -1.22 -9.29 4.38
N THR A 79 -1.10 -9.97 3.24
CA THR A 79 0.06 -10.77 2.90
C THR A 79 0.76 -10.12 1.72
N SER A 80 1.94 -9.59 1.96
CA SER A 80 2.78 -8.99 0.91
C SER A 80 3.36 -10.07 0.00
N GLY A 81 3.47 -9.79 -1.28
CA GLY A 81 4.16 -10.66 -2.23
C GLY A 81 5.64 -10.81 -1.85
N SER A 82 6.06 -12.02 -1.55
CA SER A 82 7.38 -12.41 -1.05
C SER A 82 8.55 -11.96 -1.96
N GLY A 83 8.97 -10.71 -1.87
CA GLY A 83 10.13 -10.20 -2.61
C GLY A 83 9.90 -9.94 -4.11
N ASP A 84 8.77 -10.36 -4.67
CA ASP A 84 8.35 -10.04 -6.03
C ASP A 84 7.67 -8.67 -6.05
N VAL A 85 8.31 -7.69 -6.66
CA VAL A 85 7.81 -6.31 -6.70
C VAL A 85 6.63 -6.12 -7.64
N THR A 86 6.32 -7.11 -8.48
CA THR A 86 5.23 -7.06 -9.45
C THR A 86 3.91 -7.60 -8.88
N ARG A 87 3.97 -8.34 -7.77
CA ARG A 87 2.78 -8.88 -7.10
C ARG A 87 2.19 -7.87 -6.15
N SER A 88 0.90 -7.65 -6.28
CA SER A 88 0.10 -6.88 -5.31
C SER A 88 -0.06 -7.66 -4.02
N SER A 89 -0.19 -6.94 -2.89
CA SER A 89 -0.50 -7.54 -1.60
C SER A 89 -1.87 -8.21 -1.65
N GLN A 90 -1.96 -9.43 -1.10
CA GLN A 90 -3.25 -10.09 -0.91
C GLN A 90 -3.90 -9.61 0.38
N ILE A 91 -5.14 -9.17 0.27
CA ILE A 91 -5.92 -8.63 1.39
C ILE A 91 -7.10 -9.56 1.65
N ARG A 92 -7.25 -10.01 2.89
CA ARG A 92 -8.36 -10.83 3.35
C ARG A 92 -9.00 -10.22 4.57
N LEU A 93 -10.32 -10.23 4.60
CA LEU A 93 -11.12 -9.72 5.71
C LEU A 93 -11.95 -10.86 6.31
N ARG A 94 -11.73 -11.14 7.62
CA ARG A 94 -12.45 -12.20 8.37
C ARG A 94 -12.29 -13.63 7.80
N GLY A 95 -11.19 -13.92 7.07
CA GLY A 95 -10.90 -15.23 6.50
C GLY A 95 -11.40 -15.42 5.07
N THR A 96 -11.42 -16.66 4.60
CA THR A 96 -11.89 -17.02 3.25
C THR A 96 -13.40 -17.12 3.23
N SER A 97 -14.05 -16.31 2.42
CA SER A 97 -15.52 -16.29 2.27
C SER A 97 -16.06 -17.33 1.29
N THR A 98 -15.21 -17.86 0.40
CA THR A 98 -15.59 -18.86 -0.61
C THR A 98 -14.47 -19.87 -0.84
N LEU A 99 -14.85 -21.12 -1.17
CA LEU A 99 -13.91 -22.20 -1.48
C LEU A 99 -13.34 -22.13 -2.91
N GLN A 100 -14.02 -21.44 -3.82
CA GLN A 100 -13.67 -21.44 -5.25
C GLN A 100 -13.03 -20.15 -5.75
N ASN A 101 -13.18 -19.05 -5.05
CA ASN A 101 -12.64 -17.78 -5.51
C ASN A 101 -12.21 -16.93 -4.31
N ASP A 102 -10.91 -16.73 -4.16
CA ASP A 102 -10.33 -15.90 -3.09
C ASP A 102 -10.53 -14.41 -3.45
N GLN A 103 -11.81 -14.00 -3.45
CA GLN A 103 -12.14 -12.59 -3.65
C GLN A 103 -11.89 -11.85 -2.35
N GLY A 104 -10.85 -11.03 -2.36
CA GLY A 104 -10.59 -10.06 -1.32
C GLY A 104 -11.74 -9.05 -1.17
N PRO A 105 -11.66 -8.13 -0.20
CA PRO A 105 -12.62 -7.06 -0.04
C PRO A 105 -12.68 -6.18 -1.30
N MET A 106 -13.89 -5.65 -1.60
CA MET A 106 -14.06 -4.69 -2.68
C MET A 106 -13.35 -3.39 -2.34
N ILE A 107 -12.57 -2.85 -3.28
CA ILE A 107 -11.89 -1.58 -3.12
C ILE A 107 -12.69 -0.48 -3.81
N VAL A 108 -12.93 0.61 -3.07
CA VAL A 108 -13.63 1.79 -3.55
C VAL A 108 -12.72 3.00 -3.35
N ILE A 109 -12.38 3.71 -4.42
CA ILE A 109 -11.49 4.87 -4.36
C ILE A 109 -12.31 6.12 -4.70
N ASP A 110 -12.40 7.07 -3.76
CA ASP A 110 -13.19 8.32 -3.90
C ASP A 110 -14.64 8.09 -4.36
N GLY A 111 -15.25 6.98 -3.91
CA GLY A 111 -16.61 6.59 -4.27
C GLY A 111 -16.73 5.75 -5.55
N VAL A 112 -15.64 5.48 -6.27
CA VAL A 112 -15.63 4.65 -7.47
C VAL A 112 -15.28 3.21 -7.11
N PRO A 113 -16.19 2.23 -7.29
CA PRO A 113 -15.95 0.84 -6.95
C PRO A 113 -15.11 0.11 -8.00
N GLY A 114 -14.36 -0.92 -7.55
CA GLY A 114 -13.57 -1.78 -8.43
C GLY A 114 -12.16 -1.25 -8.71
N GLY A 115 -11.66 -0.31 -7.91
CA GLY A 115 -10.29 0.16 -7.97
C GLY A 115 -9.27 -0.88 -7.49
N ASP A 116 -8.01 -0.66 -7.81
CA ASP A 116 -6.87 -1.41 -7.28
C ASP A 116 -6.09 -0.49 -6.31
N MET A 117 -5.86 -0.97 -5.09
CA MET A 117 -5.10 -0.24 -4.07
C MET A 117 -3.70 0.15 -4.53
N SER A 118 -3.09 -0.68 -5.38
CA SER A 118 -1.76 -0.43 -5.92
C SER A 118 -1.69 0.80 -6.81
N THR A 119 -2.82 1.28 -7.35
CA THR A 119 -2.86 2.46 -8.24
C THR A 119 -2.87 3.80 -7.50
N VAL A 120 -3.07 3.76 -6.18
CA VAL A 120 -3.09 4.98 -5.35
C VAL A 120 -1.78 5.09 -4.59
N SER A 121 -1.10 6.22 -4.73
CA SER A 121 0.10 6.49 -3.95
C SER A 121 -0.26 6.64 -2.46
N PRO A 122 0.49 5.99 -1.54
CA PRO A 122 0.30 6.18 -0.10
C PRO A 122 0.28 7.65 0.33
N SER A 123 1.08 8.51 -0.31
CA SER A 123 1.15 9.96 -0.03
C SER A 123 -0.13 10.73 -0.39
N ASP A 124 -0.96 10.17 -1.29
CA ASP A 124 -2.22 10.79 -1.70
C ASP A 124 -3.42 10.37 -0.85
N ILE A 125 -3.25 9.44 0.10
CA ILE A 125 -4.34 8.92 0.91
C ILE A 125 -4.55 9.80 2.14
N GLU A 126 -5.79 10.20 2.37
CA GLU A 126 -6.25 10.92 3.57
C GLU A 126 -6.72 9.96 4.66
N SER A 127 -7.55 8.99 4.26
CA SER A 127 -8.08 7.98 5.18
C SER A 127 -8.48 6.71 4.46
N ILE A 128 -8.47 5.61 5.20
CA ILE A 128 -8.96 4.31 4.72
C ILE A 128 -9.98 3.79 5.73
N SER A 129 -11.20 3.53 5.24
CA SER A 129 -12.27 2.95 6.05
C SER A 129 -12.54 1.53 5.61
N VAL A 130 -12.60 0.60 6.56
CA VAL A 130 -12.86 -0.82 6.31
C VAL A 130 -14.23 -1.18 6.84
N LEU A 131 -15.17 -1.47 5.92
CA LEU A 131 -16.52 -1.94 6.21
C LEU A 131 -16.49 -3.45 6.34
N LYS A 132 -16.65 -3.92 7.58
CA LYS A 132 -16.48 -5.35 7.89
C LYS A 132 -17.79 -6.13 7.84
N ASP A 133 -18.92 -5.44 7.94
CA ASP A 133 -20.25 -6.07 8.04
C ASP A 133 -21.04 -5.93 6.75
N ALA A 134 -21.85 -6.93 6.47
CA ALA A 134 -22.75 -6.94 5.31
C ALA A 134 -23.72 -5.76 5.30
N SER A 135 -24.16 -5.28 6.48
CA SER A 135 -25.06 -4.14 6.60
C SER A 135 -24.42 -2.83 6.12
N SER A 136 -23.17 -2.58 6.49
CA SER A 136 -22.44 -1.39 6.04
C SER A 136 -21.96 -1.49 4.59
N ALA A 137 -21.80 -2.71 4.08
CA ALA A 137 -21.38 -3.01 2.72
C ALA A 137 -22.54 -3.16 1.73
N ALA A 138 -23.79 -3.24 2.21
CA ALA A 138 -24.99 -3.56 1.41
C ALA A 138 -25.20 -2.65 0.19
N ILE A 139 -24.84 -1.38 0.28
CA ILE A 139 -24.95 -0.41 -0.82
C ILE A 139 -24.08 -0.75 -2.03
N TYR A 140 -23.06 -1.62 -1.85
CA TYR A 140 -22.14 -2.05 -2.91
C TYR A 140 -22.55 -3.38 -3.54
N GLY A 141 -23.67 -3.98 -3.07
CA GLY A 141 -24.26 -5.22 -3.60
C GLY A 141 -23.44 -6.47 -3.27
N SER A 142 -23.72 -7.56 -4.02
CA SER A 142 -23.16 -8.89 -3.77
C SER A 142 -21.63 -8.97 -3.87
N ARG A 143 -21.00 -8.10 -4.66
CA ARG A 143 -19.53 -8.03 -4.75
C ARG A 143 -18.85 -7.59 -3.47
N ALA A 144 -19.58 -6.99 -2.54
CA ALA A 144 -19.10 -6.57 -1.24
C ALA A 144 -19.21 -7.66 -0.14
N ALA A 145 -19.53 -8.90 -0.51
CA ALA A 145 -19.64 -10.01 0.44
C ALA A 145 -18.35 -10.27 1.24
N GLY A 146 -17.19 -10.00 0.66
CA GLY A 146 -15.88 -10.05 1.31
C GLY A 146 -15.53 -8.80 2.14
N GLY A 147 -16.46 -7.84 2.30
CA GLY A 147 -16.25 -6.53 2.90
C GLY A 147 -15.85 -5.46 1.88
N VAL A 148 -15.69 -4.23 2.35
CA VAL A 148 -15.32 -3.08 1.49
C VAL A 148 -14.21 -2.27 2.15
N ILE A 149 -13.22 -1.88 1.35
CA ILE A 149 -12.18 -0.94 1.73
C ILE A 149 -12.42 0.37 0.96
N LEU A 150 -12.76 1.43 1.70
CA LEU A 150 -12.97 2.75 1.15
C LEU A 150 -11.70 3.57 1.29
N ILE A 151 -11.12 4.01 0.20
CA ILE A 151 -9.96 4.89 0.17
C ILE A 151 -10.45 6.29 -0.17
N THR A 152 -10.21 7.22 0.75
CA THR A 152 -10.43 8.64 0.52
C THR A 152 -9.10 9.31 0.26
N THR A 153 -8.99 9.98 -0.88
CA THR A 153 -7.74 10.68 -1.23
C THR A 153 -7.77 12.12 -0.76
N LYS A 154 -6.58 12.67 -0.52
CA LYS A 154 -6.38 14.05 -0.07
C LYS A 154 -6.98 15.03 -1.07
N ARG A 155 -7.68 16.02 -0.55
CA ARG A 155 -8.27 17.12 -1.34
C ARG A 155 -7.47 18.39 -1.16
N GLY A 156 -7.65 19.32 -2.06
CA GLY A 156 -7.13 20.66 -1.89
C GLY A 156 -7.79 21.35 -0.71
N SER A 157 -7.00 21.98 0.15
CA SER A 157 -7.49 22.77 1.29
C SER A 157 -6.65 24.02 1.44
N GLY A 158 -7.24 25.07 2.04
CA GLY A 158 -6.54 26.31 2.33
C GLY A 158 -6.58 27.33 1.18
N ALA A 159 -6.37 28.61 1.55
CA ALA A 159 -6.42 29.73 0.63
C ALA A 159 -5.09 29.95 -0.15
N LYS A 160 -4.00 29.33 0.32
CA LYS A 160 -2.69 29.44 -0.32
C LYS A 160 -2.34 28.16 -1.05
N THR A 161 -1.80 28.29 -2.23
CA THR A 161 -1.23 27.16 -2.97
C THR A 161 -0.05 26.58 -2.20
N GLN A 162 -0.06 25.27 -2.01
CA GLN A 162 0.98 24.49 -1.35
C GLN A 162 1.56 23.49 -2.33
N ILE A 163 2.87 23.38 -2.35
CA ILE A 163 3.61 22.39 -3.11
C ILE A 163 4.27 21.46 -2.07
N ASN A 164 3.99 20.17 -2.17
CA ASN A 164 4.59 19.18 -1.30
C ASN A 164 5.36 18.17 -2.16
N TYR A 165 6.56 17.85 -1.72
CA TYR A 165 7.38 16.78 -2.29
C TYR A 165 7.67 15.76 -1.21
N ASP A 166 7.46 14.49 -1.55
CA ASP A 166 7.72 13.33 -0.71
C ASP A 166 8.53 12.32 -1.50
N GLY A 167 9.65 11.86 -0.95
CA GLY A 167 10.51 10.95 -1.67
C GLY A 167 11.33 10.06 -0.73
N TYR A 168 11.57 8.83 -1.19
CA TYR A 168 12.43 7.89 -0.49
C TYR A 168 13.20 6.99 -1.46
N VAL A 169 14.30 6.45 -0.95
CA VAL A 169 15.09 5.40 -1.61
C VAL A 169 15.21 4.24 -0.65
N THR A 170 15.02 3.01 -1.15
CA THR A 170 15.18 1.78 -0.35
C THR A 170 16.21 0.85 -0.97
N MET A 171 16.81 0.04 -0.12
CA MET A 171 17.73 -1.02 -0.50
C MET A 171 17.23 -2.33 0.10
N ASP A 172 16.85 -3.27 -0.74
CA ASP A 172 16.36 -4.58 -0.36
C ASP A 172 17.43 -5.65 -0.63
N LYS A 173 17.72 -6.48 0.37
CA LYS A 173 18.64 -7.61 0.27
C LYS A 173 17.97 -8.88 0.75
N VAL A 174 18.45 -10.02 0.25
CA VAL A 174 18.02 -11.33 0.75
C VAL A 174 18.48 -11.47 2.20
N ALA A 175 17.56 -11.76 3.10
CA ALA A 175 17.86 -11.97 4.50
C ALA A 175 18.47 -13.37 4.74
N ASN A 176 17.83 -14.40 4.15
CA ASN A 176 18.29 -15.79 4.29
C ASN A 176 18.23 -16.48 2.93
N LYS A 177 19.28 -17.21 2.60
CA LYS A 177 19.33 -18.15 1.48
C LYS A 177 19.10 -19.57 2.01
N PRO A 178 18.51 -20.47 1.21
CA PRO A 178 18.53 -21.89 1.56
C PRO A 178 19.98 -22.35 1.67
N ASP A 179 20.23 -23.18 2.67
CA ASP A 179 21.54 -23.81 2.85
C ASP A 179 21.68 -24.91 1.79
N MET A 180 22.60 -24.72 0.87
CA MET A 180 22.81 -25.59 -0.28
C MET A 180 24.21 -26.19 -0.20
N LEU A 181 24.35 -27.45 -0.62
CA LEU A 181 25.66 -28.08 -0.73
C LEU A 181 26.55 -27.30 -1.71
N ASN A 182 27.76 -27.01 -1.29
CA ASN A 182 28.79 -26.55 -2.25
C ASN A 182 29.30 -27.72 -3.12
N ALA A 183 30.13 -27.43 -4.11
CA ALA A 183 30.56 -28.46 -5.06
C ALA A 183 31.37 -29.59 -4.41
N SER A 184 32.19 -29.33 -3.40
CA SER A 184 32.93 -30.35 -2.68
C SER A 184 32.02 -31.24 -1.84
N GLU A 185 31.12 -30.66 -1.08
CA GLU A 185 30.13 -31.39 -0.28
C GLU A 185 29.21 -32.25 -1.18
N TRP A 186 28.77 -31.68 -2.30
CA TRP A 186 27.97 -32.43 -3.27
C TRP A 186 28.71 -33.66 -3.85
N ARG A 187 30.02 -33.53 -4.20
CA ARG A 187 30.85 -34.64 -4.67
C ARG A 187 31.05 -35.68 -3.57
N ASP A 188 31.29 -35.24 -2.33
CA ASP A 188 31.52 -36.17 -1.21
C ASP A 188 30.26 -36.98 -0.89
N VAL A 189 29.09 -36.35 -0.90
CA VAL A 189 27.80 -37.04 -0.71
C VAL A 189 27.57 -38.07 -1.82
N ASN A 190 27.78 -37.70 -3.09
CA ASN A 190 27.61 -38.63 -4.20
C ASN A 190 28.62 -39.79 -4.17
N LYS A 191 29.86 -39.54 -3.74
CA LYS A 191 30.86 -40.57 -3.50
C LYS A 191 30.44 -41.58 -2.42
N GLN A 192 29.86 -41.06 -1.33
CA GLN A 192 29.32 -41.90 -0.25
C GLN A 192 28.14 -42.75 -0.72
N LEU A 193 27.30 -42.20 -1.62
CA LEU A 193 26.15 -42.89 -2.20
C LEU A 193 26.53 -43.86 -3.33
N GLY A 194 27.81 -43.88 -3.76
CA GLY A 194 28.27 -44.69 -4.91
C GLY A 194 27.67 -44.25 -6.25
N SER A 195 27.21 -43.00 -6.35
CA SER A 195 26.61 -42.46 -7.56
C SER A 195 27.67 -42.11 -8.60
N ASP A 196 27.44 -42.47 -9.87
CA ASP A 196 28.27 -42.00 -10.97
C ASP A 196 27.88 -40.59 -11.37
N ILE A 197 28.76 -39.64 -11.09
CA ILE A 197 28.55 -38.21 -11.36
C ILE A 197 29.28 -37.72 -12.60
N SER A 198 29.94 -38.63 -13.36
CA SER A 198 30.77 -38.27 -14.51
C SER A 198 30.05 -37.45 -15.58
N GLN A 199 28.74 -37.69 -15.74
CA GLN A 199 27.91 -36.94 -16.67
C GLN A 199 27.61 -35.52 -16.20
N TYR A 200 27.57 -35.29 -14.88
CA TYR A 200 27.12 -34.04 -14.23
C TYR A 200 28.32 -33.16 -13.84
N ASP A 201 29.48 -33.75 -13.58
CA ASP A 201 30.67 -33.03 -13.11
C ASP A 201 31.79 -32.97 -14.15
N LYS A 202 31.44 -32.70 -15.41
CA LYS A 202 32.39 -32.66 -16.53
C LYS A 202 33.47 -31.59 -16.42
N TYR A 203 33.15 -30.48 -15.76
CA TYR A 203 33.96 -29.26 -15.75
C TYR A 203 34.51 -28.94 -14.36
N ASN A 204 34.23 -29.75 -13.36
CA ASN A 204 34.65 -29.51 -11.98
C ASN A 204 34.28 -28.11 -11.49
N ALA A 205 33.09 -27.62 -11.91
CA ALA A 205 32.61 -26.28 -11.58
C ALA A 205 32.12 -26.21 -10.13
N ASP A 206 32.11 -25.00 -9.59
CA ASP A 206 31.47 -24.63 -8.32
C ASP A 206 30.63 -23.37 -8.53
N THR A 207 29.37 -23.56 -8.81
CA THR A 207 28.48 -22.48 -9.23
C THR A 207 27.37 -22.25 -8.22
N ASP A 208 27.34 -21.06 -7.57
CA ASP A 208 26.21 -20.61 -6.76
C ASP A 208 25.07 -20.12 -7.70
N TRP A 209 24.28 -21.07 -8.19
CA TRP A 209 23.14 -20.79 -9.07
C TRP A 209 22.11 -19.88 -8.41
N PHE A 210 21.87 -20.10 -7.11
CA PHE A 210 20.89 -19.30 -6.37
C PHE A 210 21.37 -17.87 -6.22
N GLY A 211 22.65 -17.68 -5.88
CA GLY A 211 23.26 -16.35 -5.81
C GLY A 211 23.31 -15.63 -7.15
N ALA A 212 23.48 -16.37 -8.25
CA ALA A 212 23.47 -15.79 -9.60
C ALA A 212 22.12 -15.16 -9.99
N LEU A 213 21.02 -15.68 -9.45
CA LEU A 213 19.68 -15.14 -9.67
C LEU A 213 19.33 -13.93 -8.77
N LEU A 214 20.14 -13.66 -7.76
CA LEU A 214 19.88 -12.63 -6.78
C LEU A 214 20.67 -11.35 -7.04
N ARG A 215 20.13 -10.26 -6.56
CA ARG A 215 20.80 -8.95 -6.52
C ARG A 215 20.34 -8.15 -5.29
N THR A 216 21.02 -7.06 -5.01
CA THR A 216 20.50 -5.99 -4.17
C THR A 216 19.51 -5.16 -4.97
N GLY A 217 18.26 -5.11 -4.55
CA GLY A 217 17.23 -4.26 -5.15
C GLY A 217 17.35 -2.83 -4.62
N ILE A 218 17.41 -1.84 -5.51
CA ILE A 218 17.37 -0.42 -5.14
C ILE A 218 16.09 0.14 -5.74
N SER A 219 15.23 0.68 -4.87
CA SER A 219 13.95 1.24 -5.30
C SER A 219 13.86 2.69 -4.86
N GLN A 220 13.16 3.50 -5.64
CA GLN A 220 12.96 4.92 -5.37
C GLN A 220 11.51 5.33 -5.65
N ASN A 221 11.02 6.27 -4.87
CA ASN A 221 9.72 6.89 -5.03
C ASN A 221 9.84 8.41 -4.95
N HIS A 222 9.16 9.10 -5.85
CA HIS A 222 9.09 10.55 -5.89
C HIS A 222 7.64 10.96 -6.08
N ALA A 223 7.06 11.65 -5.11
CA ALA A 223 5.70 12.15 -5.15
C ALA A 223 5.70 13.67 -5.04
N LEU A 224 5.16 14.33 -6.04
CA LEU A 224 4.98 15.78 -6.08
C LEU A 224 3.50 16.09 -6.07
N SER A 225 3.06 16.99 -5.20
CA SER A 225 1.68 17.42 -5.20
C SER A 225 1.55 18.94 -5.07
N LEU A 226 0.56 19.46 -5.78
CA LEU A 226 0.14 20.86 -5.76
C LEU A 226 -1.30 20.91 -5.27
N SER A 227 -1.59 21.67 -4.25
CA SER A 227 -2.94 21.83 -3.72
C SER A 227 -3.22 23.26 -3.28
N GLY A 228 -4.47 23.67 -3.37
CA GLY A 228 -4.88 25.00 -2.96
C GLY A 228 -6.38 25.16 -3.10
N GLY A 229 -6.84 26.40 -2.84
CA GLY A 229 -8.25 26.68 -2.98
C GLY A 229 -8.68 27.99 -2.35
N SER A 230 -9.96 28.13 -2.23
CA SER A 230 -10.66 29.22 -1.59
C SER A 230 -11.85 28.68 -0.80
N SER A 231 -12.66 29.54 -0.23
CA SER A 231 -13.92 29.14 0.42
C SER A 231 -14.91 28.47 -0.54
N LYS A 232 -14.77 28.73 -1.86
CA LYS A 232 -15.70 28.25 -2.89
C LYS A 232 -15.10 27.23 -3.84
N SER A 233 -13.76 27.15 -3.96
CA SER A 233 -13.08 26.24 -4.86
C SER A 233 -11.90 25.58 -4.19
N ASN A 234 -11.66 24.34 -4.49
CA ASN A 234 -10.42 23.68 -4.12
C ASN A 234 -9.91 22.80 -5.29
N TYR A 235 -8.60 22.63 -5.33
CA TYR A 235 -7.94 21.81 -6.31
C TYR A 235 -6.76 21.09 -5.71
N ARG A 236 -6.47 19.91 -6.24
CA ARG A 236 -5.27 19.15 -5.98
C ARG A 236 -4.83 18.45 -7.26
N ALA A 237 -3.55 18.51 -7.56
CA ALA A 237 -2.91 17.71 -8.57
C ALA A 237 -1.72 16.99 -7.94
N SER A 238 -1.54 15.72 -8.22
CA SER A 238 -0.39 14.94 -7.77
C SER A 238 0.18 14.11 -8.90
N TYR A 239 1.49 13.92 -8.85
CA TYR A 239 2.23 13.05 -9.73
C TYR A 239 3.19 12.23 -8.89
N THR A 240 3.19 10.90 -9.08
CA THR A 240 4.09 9.99 -8.40
C THR A 240 4.84 9.15 -9.43
N TYR A 241 6.14 9.10 -9.27
CA TYR A 241 7.04 8.18 -9.98
C TYR A 241 7.58 7.16 -8.99
N LEU A 242 7.36 5.88 -9.29
CA LEU A 242 7.84 4.75 -8.52
C LEU A 242 8.70 3.86 -9.41
N ASP A 243 9.96 3.62 -9.04
CA ASP A 243 10.86 2.65 -9.66
C ASP A 243 11.26 1.63 -8.60
N ARG A 244 10.78 0.39 -8.75
CA ARG A 244 11.06 -0.72 -7.82
C ARG A 244 11.88 -1.79 -8.50
N LYS A 245 12.96 -2.20 -7.85
CA LYS A 245 13.81 -3.31 -8.28
C LYS A 245 13.78 -4.38 -7.20
N GLY A 246 13.28 -5.56 -7.56
CA GLY A 246 13.24 -6.72 -6.68
C GLY A 246 14.64 -7.30 -6.41
N ILE A 247 14.70 -8.18 -5.41
CA ILE A 247 15.89 -8.94 -5.04
C ILE A 247 16.23 -10.01 -6.07
N ALA A 248 15.28 -10.47 -6.87
CA ALA A 248 15.52 -11.32 -8.02
C ALA A 248 15.98 -10.48 -9.21
N ARG A 249 16.91 -11.02 -10.04
CA ARG A 249 17.24 -10.42 -11.33
C ARG A 249 16.01 -10.42 -12.22
N ASP A 250 15.91 -9.43 -13.09
CA ASP A 250 14.79 -9.24 -14.04
C ASP A 250 13.41 -9.08 -13.39
N ASN A 251 13.38 -8.79 -12.07
CA ASN A 251 12.18 -8.43 -11.34
C ASN A 251 12.19 -6.93 -11.07
N TRP A 252 11.34 -6.19 -11.76
CA TRP A 252 11.24 -4.74 -11.61
C TRP A 252 9.87 -4.20 -12.00
N MET A 253 9.53 -3.02 -11.50
CA MET A 253 8.31 -2.29 -11.82
C MET A 253 8.57 -0.80 -11.82
N LYS A 254 8.16 -0.11 -12.87
CA LYS A 254 8.10 1.34 -12.97
C LYS A 254 6.66 1.78 -13.10
N ARG A 255 6.27 2.77 -12.32
CA ARG A 255 4.90 3.27 -12.32
C ARG A 255 4.88 4.78 -12.31
N HIS A 256 4.08 5.35 -13.19
CA HIS A 256 3.76 6.76 -13.24
C HIS A 256 2.28 6.90 -12.89
N SER A 257 1.97 7.62 -11.82
CA SER A 257 0.60 7.87 -11.39
C SER A 257 0.33 9.37 -11.40
N PHE A 258 -0.73 9.76 -12.05
CA PHE A 258 -1.23 11.12 -12.07
C PHE A 258 -2.64 11.15 -11.51
N ARG A 259 -2.93 12.10 -10.63
CA ARG A 259 -4.25 12.33 -10.06
C ARG A 259 -4.56 13.81 -10.05
N PHE A 260 -5.79 14.15 -10.40
CA PHE A 260 -6.30 15.51 -10.37
C PHE A 260 -7.69 15.54 -9.74
N GLN A 261 -7.92 16.51 -8.88
CA GLN A 261 -9.22 16.76 -8.26
C GLN A 261 -9.48 18.26 -8.26
N PHE A 262 -10.71 18.60 -8.61
CA PHE A 262 -11.20 19.96 -8.59
C PHE A 262 -12.63 19.97 -8.03
N GLN A 263 -12.92 20.90 -7.16
CA GLN A 263 -14.28 21.14 -6.65
C GLN A 263 -14.59 22.62 -6.68
N GLN A 264 -15.79 22.96 -7.11
CA GLN A 264 -16.31 24.31 -7.15
C GLN A 264 -17.70 24.35 -6.54
N ARG A 265 -17.93 25.29 -5.63
CA ARG A 265 -19.26 25.65 -5.14
C ARG A 265 -19.72 26.88 -5.89
N ALA A 266 -20.93 26.84 -6.45
CA ALA A 266 -21.52 27.91 -7.22
C ALA A 266 -22.96 28.19 -6.76
N ILE A 267 -23.52 29.30 -7.20
CA ILE A 267 -24.91 29.71 -6.94
C ILE A 267 -25.24 29.68 -5.42
N ASN A 268 -24.46 30.43 -4.62
CA ASN A 268 -24.63 30.52 -3.16
C ASN A 268 -24.67 29.13 -2.48
N ASP A 269 -23.70 28.25 -2.84
CA ASP A 269 -23.54 26.87 -2.34
C ASP A 269 -24.66 25.89 -2.76
N ARG A 270 -25.58 26.31 -3.65
CA ARG A 270 -26.64 25.42 -4.16
C ARG A 270 -26.18 24.47 -5.25
N LEU A 271 -25.09 24.81 -5.93
CA LEU A 271 -24.48 23.95 -6.97
C LEU A 271 -23.06 23.57 -6.55
N ARG A 272 -22.78 22.26 -6.54
CA ARG A 272 -21.44 21.74 -6.31
C ARG A 272 -20.98 20.96 -7.55
N ILE A 273 -19.89 21.43 -8.17
CA ILE A 273 -19.27 20.80 -9.32
C ILE A 273 -18.01 20.11 -8.82
N GLY A 274 -17.87 18.83 -9.07
CA GLY A 274 -16.65 18.04 -8.76
C GLY A 274 -16.12 17.38 -10.02
N LEU A 275 -14.81 17.45 -10.22
CA LEU A 275 -14.09 16.75 -11.25
C LEU A 275 -12.93 15.99 -10.62
N THR A 276 -12.86 14.69 -10.89
CA THR A 276 -11.78 13.83 -10.45
C THR A 276 -11.28 13.03 -11.63
N GLY A 277 -9.97 13.02 -11.83
CA GLY A 277 -9.30 12.22 -12.85
C GLY A 277 -8.08 11.51 -12.25
N ALA A 278 -7.84 10.29 -12.70
CA ALA A 278 -6.63 9.54 -12.35
C ALA A 278 -6.17 8.74 -13.56
N ALA A 279 -4.85 8.68 -13.75
CA ALA A 279 -4.21 7.88 -14.78
C ALA A 279 -2.98 7.22 -14.18
N THR A 280 -2.79 5.93 -14.47
CA THR A 280 -1.64 5.17 -14.02
C THR A 280 -1.08 4.37 -15.18
N LEU A 281 0.21 4.54 -15.44
CA LEU A 281 0.98 3.77 -16.41
C LEU A 281 1.98 2.91 -15.63
N THR A 282 1.93 1.61 -15.86
CA THR A 282 2.83 0.65 -15.20
C THR A 282 3.55 -0.17 -16.27
N ASP A 283 4.87 -0.20 -16.15
CA ASP A 283 5.76 -1.08 -16.91
C ASP A 283 6.47 -1.99 -15.92
N MET A 284 6.43 -3.30 -16.13
CA MET A 284 6.95 -4.26 -15.17
C MET A 284 7.41 -5.55 -15.82
N GLN A 285 8.36 -6.19 -15.18
CA GLN A 285 8.86 -7.52 -15.54
C GLN A 285 8.88 -8.39 -14.30
N ALA A 286 8.18 -9.52 -14.35
CA ALA A 286 8.16 -10.52 -13.30
C ALA A 286 9.23 -11.58 -13.57
N THR A 287 9.90 -12.04 -12.53
CA THR A 287 10.78 -13.23 -12.60
C THR A 287 9.94 -14.48 -12.38
N PHE A 288 10.15 -15.49 -13.21
CA PHE A 288 9.43 -16.76 -13.08
C PHE A 288 9.98 -17.58 -11.90
N ALA A 289 9.07 -18.13 -11.09
CA ALA A 289 9.42 -19.00 -9.96
C ALA A 289 10.24 -20.21 -10.40
N ASP A 290 10.03 -20.69 -11.62
CA ASP A 290 10.71 -21.85 -12.19
C ASP A 290 12.24 -21.68 -12.27
N TYR A 291 12.74 -20.44 -12.34
CA TYR A 291 14.19 -20.19 -12.32
C TYR A 291 14.81 -20.55 -10.97
N PHE A 292 14.12 -20.23 -9.89
CA PHE A 292 14.57 -20.59 -8.54
C PHE A 292 14.44 -22.08 -8.28
N ILE A 293 13.39 -22.72 -8.80
CA ILE A 293 13.22 -24.19 -8.75
C ILE A 293 14.34 -24.86 -9.55
N ALA A 294 14.65 -24.36 -10.75
CA ALA A 294 15.73 -24.88 -11.55
C ALA A 294 17.10 -24.68 -10.86
N ALA A 295 17.35 -23.52 -10.27
CA ALA A 295 18.57 -23.25 -9.50
C ALA A 295 18.72 -24.18 -8.30
N TYR A 296 17.61 -24.51 -7.62
CA TYR A 296 17.59 -25.45 -6.51
C TYR A 296 17.88 -26.88 -6.96
N ASN A 297 17.35 -27.30 -8.10
CA ASN A 297 17.43 -28.67 -8.60
C ASN A 297 18.72 -28.96 -9.41
N ASN A 298 19.44 -27.91 -9.86
CA ASN A 298 20.64 -28.09 -10.63
C ASN A 298 21.86 -28.33 -9.75
N ALA A 299 22.72 -29.26 -10.17
CA ALA A 299 23.95 -29.48 -9.47
C ALA A 299 24.92 -28.31 -9.59
N VAL A 300 25.62 -28.01 -8.51
CA VAL A 300 26.61 -26.92 -8.42
C VAL A 300 27.78 -27.12 -9.40
N SER A 301 27.99 -28.34 -9.87
CA SER A 301 29.02 -28.70 -10.87
C SER A 301 28.63 -28.32 -12.32
N TYR A 302 27.40 -27.91 -12.57
CA TYR A 302 27.00 -27.42 -13.90
C TYR A 302 27.54 -26.04 -14.17
N THR A 303 27.97 -25.80 -15.40
CA THR A 303 28.51 -24.52 -15.85
C THR A 303 27.40 -23.54 -16.32
N HIS A 304 26.22 -24.07 -16.66
CA HIS A 304 25.07 -23.28 -17.10
C HIS A 304 23.76 -23.96 -16.70
N LEU A 305 22.74 -23.14 -16.43
CA LEU A 305 21.38 -23.61 -16.23
C LEU A 305 20.82 -24.06 -17.58
N THR A 306 20.39 -25.31 -17.68
CA THR A 306 19.58 -25.79 -18.79
C THR A 306 18.14 -25.33 -18.60
N LEU A 307 17.91 -24.04 -18.69
CA LEU A 307 16.57 -23.50 -18.72
C LEU A 307 16.00 -23.66 -20.14
N PRO A 308 14.71 -23.99 -20.28
CA PRO A 308 14.07 -23.92 -21.58
C PRO A 308 14.23 -22.49 -22.11
N THR A 309 14.93 -22.39 -23.20
CA THR A 309 15.33 -21.25 -24.03
C THR A 309 14.69 -19.90 -23.60
N ILE A 310 15.37 -19.16 -22.75
CA ILE A 310 15.08 -17.74 -22.61
C ILE A 310 15.93 -17.05 -23.67
N ARG A 311 15.28 -16.52 -24.68
CA ARG A 311 15.93 -15.52 -25.53
C ARG A 311 16.17 -14.29 -24.66
N LEU A 312 17.41 -14.00 -24.36
CA LEU A 312 17.87 -12.72 -23.84
C LEU A 312 17.63 -11.63 -24.91
#